data_b8df34e150033d086278d991178250cc
#
_entry.id   b8df34e150033d086278d991178250cc
#
_cell.length_a   1.000
_cell.length_b   1.000
_cell.length_c   1.000
_cell.angle_alpha   90.00
_cell.angle_beta   90.00
_cell.angle_gamma   90.00
#
_symmetry.space_group_name_H-M   'P 1'
#
loop_
_entity.id
_entity.type
_entity.pdbx_description
1 polymer ?
#
loop_
_entity_poly.entity_id
_entity_poly.type
_entity_poly.pdbx_seq_one_letter_code
_entity_poly.pdbx_strand_id
1 'polypeptide(L)'
;MIILKNVSIVIPSLDPNERLLGVVEAVRNEGFTDIILVDDGSKEENKKFFPDGDDITLLVHPVNKGKGEALKTALRYVIENRPDSLGVITCDGDGQHLAKDVKAIGEKMLETNKFVLGVRDFSLPDVPPKSKIGNRLSSIALALCCGSYISDTQTGLRAIPAHLYKPMSLIEGSRFEYETNVLLGLRSMHAQYCEVKIETVYLDENKGTHFHPVKDTVRIFSLIFKYLFSSLAAFLTDIILFSVLTKFFSVGVIISTVAARIVSSLVNFILNKKVVFNSNESLIKTILKYYLIAIPVMLISAFGVKGICYLIDIPNDSLIVTAIKIIVDSILFILNYNIQKKWIFKK
;
A
#
# COMPACT_ATOMS: atom_id res chain seq x y z
N MET A 1 33.09 10.03 9.48
CA MET A 1 32.25 10.66 8.46
C MET A 1 31.85 9.57 7.46
N ILE A 2 30.59 9.17 7.44
CA ILE A 2 30.09 8.13 6.54
C ILE A 2 30.16 8.68 5.12
N ILE A 3 30.82 7.96 4.20
CA ILE A 3 31.05 8.45 2.84
C ILE A 3 29.79 8.14 2.02
N LEU A 4 29.02 9.17 1.68
CA LEU A 4 27.82 9.08 0.82
C LEU A 4 28.14 8.97 -0.69
N LYS A 5 29.43 8.84 -1.05
CA LYS A 5 29.90 8.83 -2.46
C LYS A 5 29.28 7.72 -3.33
N ASN A 6 28.92 6.59 -2.73
CA ASN A 6 28.34 5.46 -3.44
C ASN A 6 26.81 5.34 -3.20
N VAL A 7 26.15 6.46 -2.88
CA VAL A 7 24.71 6.54 -2.69
C VAL A 7 24.16 7.51 -3.73
N SER A 8 23.25 7.02 -4.57
CA SER A 8 22.60 7.83 -5.60
C SER A 8 21.33 8.47 -5.05
N ILE A 9 21.08 9.72 -5.37
CA ILE A 9 19.78 10.39 -5.14
C ILE A 9 18.91 10.19 -6.38
N VAL A 10 17.68 9.71 -6.21
CA VAL A 10 16.71 9.54 -7.29
C VAL A 10 15.54 10.50 -7.10
N ILE A 11 15.31 11.36 -8.08
CA ILE A 11 14.24 12.37 -8.07
C ILE A 11 13.37 12.17 -9.32
N PRO A 12 12.23 11.46 -9.21
CA PRO A 12 11.25 11.39 -10.29
C PRO A 12 10.52 12.74 -10.40
N SER A 13 10.39 13.28 -11.61
CA SER A 13 9.77 14.56 -11.86
C SER A 13 8.86 14.53 -13.08
N LEU A 14 7.72 15.19 -12.97
CA LEU A 14 6.78 15.44 -14.05
C LEU A 14 6.42 16.92 -14.02
N ASP A 15 6.64 17.60 -15.13
CA ASP A 15 6.40 19.05 -15.24
C ASP A 15 7.03 19.84 -14.08
N PRO A 16 8.38 19.72 -13.86
CA PRO A 16 9.05 20.41 -12.76
C PRO A 16 8.98 21.94 -12.90
N ASN A 17 9.30 22.60 -11.80
CA ASN A 17 9.46 24.04 -11.74
C ASN A 17 10.78 24.39 -11.01
N GLU A 18 11.02 25.66 -10.70
CA GLU A 18 12.23 26.13 -10.04
C GLU A 18 12.59 25.42 -8.74
N ARG A 19 11.62 24.77 -8.07
CA ARG A 19 11.88 24.03 -6.83
C ARG A 19 12.80 22.85 -7.05
N LEU A 20 12.73 22.19 -8.22
CA LEU A 20 13.62 21.07 -8.54
C LEU A 20 15.09 21.52 -8.52
N LEU A 21 15.40 22.71 -9.04
CA LEU A 21 16.74 23.28 -8.99
C LEU A 21 17.23 23.46 -7.55
N GLY A 22 16.34 24.00 -6.69
CA GLY A 22 16.64 24.16 -5.26
C GLY A 22 16.88 22.86 -4.53
N VAL A 23 16.10 21.79 -4.84
CA VAL A 23 16.29 20.45 -4.26
C VAL A 23 17.64 19.87 -4.67
N VAL A 24 17.99 19.95 -5.95
CA VAL A 24 19.28 19.45 -6.46
C VAL A 24 20.45 20.18 -5.83
N GLU A 25 20.39 21.50 -5.72
CA GLU A 25 21.43 22.29 -5.07
C GLU A 25 21.55 21.93 -3.57
N ALA A 26 20.43 21.78 -2.87
CA ALA A 26 20.41 21.44 -1.46
C ALA A 26 21.05 20.06 -1.19
N VAL A 27 20.77 19.04 -2.01
CA VAL A 27 21.39 17.72 -1.84
C VAL A 27 22.88 17.71 -2.22
N ARG A 28 23.31 18.51 -3.21
CA ARG A 28 24.72 18.75 -3.50
C ARG A 28 25.48 19.33 -2.31
N ASN A 29 24.88 20.30 -1.64
CA ASN A 29 25.46 20.95 -0.46
C ASN A 29 25.62 19.98 0.71
N GLU A 30 24.81 18.90 0.79
CA GLU A 30 24.98 17.82 1.76
C GLU A 30 26.01 16.76 1.35
N GLY A 31 26.65 16.93 0.19
CA GLY A 31 27.77 16.11 -0.27
C GLY A 31 27.42 14.94 -1.17
N PHE A 32 26.20 14.91 -1.72
CA PHE A 32 25.83 13.93 -2.73
C PHE A 32 26.41 14.33 -4.10
N THR A 33 27.00 13.36 -4.80
CA THR A 33 27.69 13.55 -6.08
C THR A 33 27.18 12.63 -7.19
N ASP A 34 26.08 11.90 -6.98
CA ASP A 34 25.42 11.09 -8.01
C ASP A 34 23.90 11.27 -7.87
N ILE A 35 23.35 12.10 -8.77
CA ILE A 35 21.95 12.51 -8.77
C ILE A 35 21.31 12.02 -10.05
N ILE A 36 20.28 11.20 -9.92
CA ILE A 36 19.52 10.61 -11.03
C ILE A 36 18.16 11.29 -11.08
N LEU A 37 17.95 12.12 -12.09
CA LEU A 37 16.67 12.75 -12.38
C LEU A 37 15.92 11.85 -13.38
N VAL A 38 14.62 11.64 -13.16
CA VAL A 38 13.78 10.92 -14.11
C VAL A 38 12.68 11.84 -14.59
N ASP A 39 12.80 12.34 -15.82
CA ASP A 39 11.72 13.04 -16.52
C ASP A 39 10.64 12.07 -16.96
N ASP A 40 9.50 12.08 -16.30
CA ASP A 40 8.38 11.16 -16.61
C ASP A 40 7.46 11.73 -17.70
N GLY A 41 8.05 12.27 -18.77
CA GLY A 41 7.31 12.77 -19.93
C GLY A 41 6.75 14.17 -19.72
N SER A 42 7.59 15.07 -19.21
CA SER A 42 7.24 16.47 -19.02
C SER A 42 7.03 17.21 -20.33
N LYS A 43 6.22 18.27 -20.27
CA LYS A 43 6.03 19.20 -21.38
C LYS A 43 7.34 19.93 -21.68
N GLU A 44 7.54 20.28 -22.95
CA GLU A 44 8.75 20.91 -23.43
C GLU A 44 9.10 22.20 -22.66
N GLU A 45 8.08 23.00 -22.33
CA GLU A 45 8.24 24.25 -21.59
C GLU A 45 8.84 24.10 -20.18
N ASN A 46 8.67 22.91 -19.57
CA ASN A 46 9.13 22.62 -18.21
C ASN A 46 10.49 21.89 -18.18
N LYS A 47 10.96 21.37 -19.31
CA LYS A 47 12.25 20.69 -19.39
C LYS A 47 13.44 21.56 -19.03
N LYS A 48 13.32 22.86 -19.16
CA LYS A 48 14.35 23.88 -18.75
C LYS A 48 14.65 23.83 -17.25
N PHE A 49 13.81 23.22 -16.43
CA PHE A 49 14.01 23.10 -15.00
C PHE A 49 14.77 21.81 -14.59
N PHE A 50 15.13 20.96 -15.54
CA PHE A 50 16.09 19.90 -15.27
C PHE A 50 17.51 20.47 -15.35
N PRO A 51 18.25 20.49 -14.22
CA PRO A 51 19.61 21.00 -14.24
C PRO A 51 20.58 20.04 -14.92
N ASP A 52 21.66 20.59 -15.49
CA ASP A 52 22.77 19.85 -16.03
C ASP A 52 23.95 19.79 -15.04
N GLY A 53 24.84 18.82 -15.20
CA GLY A 53 26.07 18.72 -14.42
C GLY A 53 26.68 17.33 -14.52
N ASP A 54 27.99 17.19 -14.26
CA ASP A 54 28.72 15.93 -14.29
C ASP A 54 28.24 14.94 -13.21
N ASP A 55 27.59 15.45 -12.18
CA ASP A 55 26.98 14.69 -11.09
C ASP A 55 25.52 14.31 -11.35
N ILE A 56 24.96 14.71 -12.52
CA ILE A 56 23.56 14.48 -12.89
C ILE A 56 23.44 13.48 -14.01
N THR A 57 22.58 12.51 -13.81
CA THR A 57 22.09 11.63 -14.86
C THR A 57 20.60 11.91 -15.11
N LEU A 58 20.24 12.35 -16.30
CA LEU A 58 18.85 12.56 -16.69
C LEU A 58 18.34 11.38 -17.50
N LEU A 59 17.34 10.67 -16.97
CA LEU A 59 16.62 9.60 -17.66
C LEU A 59 15.26 10.15 -18.14
N VAL A 60 14.93 9.94 -19.41
CA VAL A 60 13.73 10.55 -20.01
C VAL A 60 12.74 9.49 -20.47
N HIS A 61 11.49 9.59 -20.05
CA HIS A 61 10.38 8.86 -20.61
C HIS A 61 9.72 9.66 -21.75
N PRO A 62 9.39 9.03 -22.89
CA PRO A 62 8.74 9.74 -23.99
C PRO A 62 7.30 10.18 -23.67
N VAL A 63 6.67 9.55 -22.67
CA VAL A 63 5.31 9.84 -22.17
C VAL A 63 5.25 9.55 -20.68
N ASN A 64 4.29 10.17 -19.99
CA ASN A 64 4.04 9.91 -18.57
C ASN A 64 3.66 8.46 -18.31
N LYS A 65 4.57 7.71 -17.67
CA LYS A 65 4.39 6.32 -17.24
C LYS A 65 3.99 6.21 -15.76
N GLY A 66 4.19 7.28 -15.00
CA GLY A 66 3.89 7.40 -13.58
C GLY A 66 5.10 7.24 -12.66
N LYS A 67 5.00 7.83 -11.47
CA LYS A 67 6.09 7.89 -10.47
C LYS A 67 6.71 6.52 -10.17
N GLY A 68 5.89 5.47 -10.05
CA GLY A 68 6.37 4.11 -9.79
C GLY A 68 7.24 3.57 -10.92
N GLU A 69 6.90 3.84 -12.19
CA GLU A 69 7.73 3.42 -13.32
C GLU A 69 9.01 4.25 -13.40
N ALA A 70 8.96 5.55 -13.08
CA ALA A 70 10.14 6.39 -13.00
C ALA A 70 11.13 5.86 -11.94
N LEU A 71 10.65 5.51 -10.75
CA LEU A 71 11.47 4.90 -9.70
C LEU A 71 12.09 3.55 -10.14
N LYS A 72 11.30 2.70 -10.81
CA LYS A 72 11.82 1.42 -11.35
C LYS A 72 12.85 1.63 -12.45
N THR A 73 12.67 2.64 -13.29
CA THR A 73 13.64 3.00 -14.33
C THR A 73 14.97 3.43 -13.71
N ALA A 74 14.93 4.27 -12.67
CA ALA A 74 16.14 4.65 -11.92
C ALA A 74 16.82 3.43 -11.26
N LEU A 75 16.06 2.54 -10.61
CA LEU A 75 16.62 1.34 -9.98
C LEU A 75 17.29 0.42 -11.02
N ARG A 76 16.68 0.21 -12.19
CA ARG A 76 17.28 -0.57 -13.29
C ARG A 76 18.57 0.09 -13.79
N TYR A 77 18.55 1.40 -13.98
CA TYR A 77 19.74 2.15 -14.36
C TYR A 77 20.89 1.98 -13.36
N VAL A 78 20.60 2.10 -12.05
CA VAL A 78 21.63 1.91 -10.99
C VAL A 78 22.19 0.49 -11.02
N ILE A 79 21.33 -0.54 -11.16
CA ILE A 79 21.77 -1.94 -11.26
C ILE A 79 22.76 -2.13 -12.41
N GLU A 80 22.51 -1.49 -13.55
CA GLU A 80 23.30 -1.68 -14.79
C GLU A 80 24.55 -0.78 -14.83
N ASN A 81 24.49 0.42 -14.28
CA ASN A 81 25.51 1.45 -14.48
C ASN A 81 26.25 1.89 -13.21
N ARG A 82 25.87 1.38 -12.05
CA ARG A 82 26.48 1.72 -10.74
C ARG A 82 26.80 0.47 -9.92
N PRO A 83 27.73 -0.38 -10.38
CA PRO A 83 28.01 -1.67 -9.71
C PRO A 83 28.47 -1.53 -8.26
N ASP A 84 29.11 -0.40 -7.91
CA ASP A 84 29.60 -0.12 -6.56
C ASP A 84 28.59 0.64 -5.68
N SER A 85 27.34 0.79 -6.15
CA SER A 85 26.29 1.49 -5.40
C SER A 85 25.96 0.76 -4.10
N LEU A 86 26.01 1.46 -2.98
CA LEU A 86 25.63 0.96 -1.67
C LEU A 86 24.15 1.18 -1.36
N GLY A 87 23.53 2.18 -1.97
CA GLY A 87 22.15 2.51 -1.77
C GLY A 87 21.64 3.61 -2.70
N VAL A 88 20.31 3.70 -2.78
CA VAL A 88 19.58 4.75 -3.47
C VAL A 88 18.68 5.45 -2.47
N ILE A 89 18.64 6.78 -2.52
CA ILE A 89 17.67 7.58 -1.76
C ILE A 89 16.70 8.20 -2.75
N THR A 90 15.41 7.92 -2.58
CA THR A 90 14.34 8.56 -3.36
C THR A 90 13.84 9.79 -2.61
N CYS A 91 13.67 10.91 -3.29
CA CYS A 91 13.00 12.09 -2.76
C CYS A 91 12.16 12.78 -3.84
N ASP A 92 11.21 13.59 -3.43
CA ASP A 92 10.35 14.34 -4.36
C ASP A 92 11.03 15.66 -4.77
N GLY A 93 10.79 16.08 -6.02
CA GLY A 93 11.36 17.31 -6.58
C GLY A 93 10.61 18.60 -6.21
N ASP A 94 9.64 18.52 -5.28
CA ASP A 94 8.76 19.65 -4.89
C ASP A 94 9.32 20.49 -3.72
N GLY A 95 10.45 20.08 -3.13
CA GLY A 95 11.11 20.78 -2.04
C GLY A 95 10.49 20.53 -0.65
N GLN A 96 9.61 19.56 -0.50
CA GLN A 96 9.02 19.22 0.81
C GLN A 96 9.96 18.43 1.72
N HIS A 97 11.03 17.85 1.17
CA HIS A 97 12.05 17.11 1.91
C HIS A 97 13.31 17.96 2.10
N LEU A 98 13.71 18.16 3.34
CA LEU A 98 14.95 18.88 3.65
C LEU A 98 16.18 18.01 3.34
N ALA A 99 17.22 18.62 2.76
CA ALA A 99 18.43 17.89 2.38
C ALA A 99 19.14 17.24 3.58
N LYS A 100 19.07 17.84 4.78
CA LYS A 100 19.56 17.23 6.02
C LYS A 100 18.85 15.91 6.34
N ASP A 101 17.55 15.80 6.05
CA ASP A 101 16.77 14.58 6.29
C ASP A 101 17.09 13.52 5.24
N VAL A 102 17.31 13.93 3.97
CA VAL A 102 17.83 13.06 2.91
C VAL A 102 19.13 12.41 3.34
N LYS A 103 20.05 13.21 3.89
CA LYS A 103 21.33 12.74 4.43
C LYS A 103 21.15 11.80 5.61
N ALA A 104 20.31 12.17 6.58
CA ALA A 104 20.08 11.36 7.79
C ALA A 104 19.56 9.95 7.48
N ILE A 105 18.62 9.82 6.52
CA ILE A 105 18.13 8.49 6.11
C ILE A 105 19.18 7.70 5.34
N GLY A 106 20.03 8.37 4.54
CA GLY A 106 21.13 7.73 3.84
C GLY A 106 22.20 7.18 4.80
N GLU A 107 22.61 7.98 5.78
CA GLU A 107 23.53 7.55 6.83
C GLU A 107 22.95 6.38 7.65
N LYS A 108 21.65 6.44 7.99
CA LYS A 108 20.98 5.35 8.70
C LYS A 108 20.88 4.06 7.88
N MET A 109 20.67 4.18 6.57
CA MET A 109 20.69 3.04 5.65
C MET A 109 22.09 2.39 5.63
N LEU A 110 23.15 3.18 5.48
CA LEU A 110 24.52 2.67 5.44
C LEU A 110 24.93 2.02 6.77
N GLU A 111 24.49 2.59 7.91
CA GLU A 111 24.74 2.03 9.23
C GLU A 111 24.07 0.66 9.42
N THR A 112 22.82 0.53 8.98
CA THR A 112 21.97 -0.62 9.33
C THR A 112 21.84 -1.64 8.22
N ASN A 113 22.17 -1.27 6.98
CA ASN A 113 21.87 -2.02 5.75
C ASN A 113 20.37 -2.39 5.62
N LYS A 114 19.47 -1.52 6.13
CA LYS A 114 18.03 -1.69 6.10
C LYS A 114 17.37 -0.71 5.15
N PHE A 115 16.16 -1.03 4.72
CA PHE A 115 15.27 -0.08 4.08
C PHE A 115 14.87 1.00 5.10
N VAL A 116 15.12 2.28 4.80
CA VAL A 116 14.84 3.38 5.71
C VAL A 116 13.73 4.27 5.17
N LEU A 117 12.76 4.59 6.02
CA LEU A 117 11.66 5.50 5.73
C LEU A 117 11.88 6.80 6.49
N GLY A 118 11.87 7.93 5.76
CA GLY A 118 11.77 9.25 6.36
C GLY A 118 10.31 9.51 6.73
N VAL A 119 9.96 9.50 8.02
CA VAL A 119 8.57 9.57 8.47
C VAL A 119 8.24 10.93 9.09
N ARG A 120 7.12 11.51 8.66
CA ARG A 120 6.61 12.79 9.19
C ARG A 120 6.00 12.58 10.56
N ASP A 121 6.08 13.61 11.40
CA ASP A 121 5.42 13.58 12.71
C ASP A 121 3.99 14.13 12.60
N PHE A 122 3.02 13.21 12.48
CA PHE A 122 1.59 13.56 12.39
C PHE A 122 0.98 13.99 13.75
N SER A 123 1.75 14.02 14.84
CA SER A 123 1.27 14.52 16.14
C SER A 123 1.28 16.06 16.22
N LEU A 124 2.08 16.70 15.39
CA LEU A 124 2.26 18.15 15.37
C LEU A 124 0.93 18.88 15.07
N PRO A 125 0.70 20.07 15.70
CA PRO A 125 -0.54 20.81 15.54
C PRO A 125 -0.79 21.32 14.12
N ASP A 126 0.26 21.64 13.38
CA ASP A 126 0.22 22.22 12.02
C ASP A 126 -0.12 21.18 10.93
N VAL A 127 -0.22 19.90 11.29
CA VAL A 127 -0.58 18.86 10.33
C VAL A 127 -2.07 18.91 10.00
N PRO A 128 -2.46 19.03 8.70
CA PRO A 128 -3.86 19.06 8.31
C PRO A 128 -4.61 17.80 8.80
N PRO A 129 -5.84 17.94 9.40
CA PRO A 129 -6.58 16.81 9.96
C PRO A 129 -6.86 15.69 8.92
N LYS A 130 -7.10 16.06 7.67
CA LYS A 130 -7.31 15.10 6.56
C LYS A 130 -6.08 14.20 6.34
N SER A 131 -4.87 14.78 6.36
CA SER A 131 -3.62 14.04 6.22
C SER A 131 -3.39 13.11 7.42
N LYS A 132 -3.66 13.58 8.63
CA LYS A 132 -3.57 12.80 9.88
C LYS A 132 -4.47 11.57 9.85
N ILE A 133 -5.75 11.76 9.51
CA ILE A 133 -6.74 10.66 9.44
C ILE A 133 -6.39 9.71 8.30
N GLY A 134 -6.08 10.23 7.12
CA GLY A 134 -5.74 9.43 5.93
C GLY A 134 -4.53 8.54 6.18
N ASN A 135 -3.44 9.10 6.73
CA ASN A 135 -2.25 8.33 7.05
C ASN A 135 -2.54 7.27 8.14
N ARG A 136 -3.26 7.62 9.22
CA ARG A 136 -3.61 6.67 10.30
C ARG A 136 -4.41 5.49 9.78
N LEU A 137 -5.40 5.73 8.90
CA LEU A 137 -6.18 4.67 8.27
C LEU A 137 -5.30 3.78 7.39
N SER A 138 -4.39 4.37 6.60
CA SER A 138 -3.45 3.64 5.76
C SER A 138 -2.48 2.80 6.58
N SER A 139 -1.93 3.33 7.67
CA SER A 139 -1.03 2.62 8.59
C SER A 139 -1.71 1.43 9.25
N ILE A 140 -2.96 1.59 9.70
CA ILE A 140 -3.76 0.49 10.26
C ILE A 140 -4.04 -0.57 9.19
N ALA A 141 -4.48 -0.16 7.99
CA ALA A 141 -4.74 -1.09 6.90
C ALA A 141 -3.49 -1.88 6.51
N LEU A 142 -2.32 -1.22 6.44
CA LEU A 142 -1.05 -1.87 6.15
C LEU A 142 -0.66 -2.86 7.27
N ALA A 143 -0.79 -2.46 8.53
CA ALA A 143 -0.52 -3.32 9.68
C ALA A 143 -1.38 -4.59 9.64
N LEU A 144 -2.67 -4.46 9.36
CA LEU A 144 -3.60 -5.58 9.23
C LEU A 144 -3.28 -6.50 8.05
N CYS A 145 -2.86 -5.93 6.90
CA CYS A 145 -2.54 -6.69 5.69
C CYS A 145 -1.16 -7.36 5.73
N CYS A 146 -0.17 -6.75 6.40
CA CYS A 146 1.24 -7.16 6.32
C CYS A 146 1.85 -7.55 7.66
N GLY A 147 1.16 -7.24 8.76
CA GLY A 147 1.66 -7.51 10.11
C GLY A 147 2.78 -6.56 10.55
N SER A 148 2.97 -5.42 9.86
CA SER A 148 3.99 -4.42 10.18
C SER A 148 3.32 -3.04 10.22
N TYR A 149 3.45 -2.34 11.34
CA TYR A 149 2.97 -0.97 11.48
C TYR A 149 4.03 -0.01 10.96
N ILE A 150 3.65 0.82 9.98
CA ILE A 150 4.50 1.89 9.43
C ILE A 150 3.81 3.21 9.76
N SER A 151 4.53 4.13 10.40
CA SER A 151 3.96 5.36 10.92
C SER A 151 3.61 6.38 9.83
N ASP A 152 4.33 6.39 8.70
CA ASP A 152 4.03 7.18 7.50
C ASP A 152 4.10 6.30 6.26
N THR A 153 2.94 5.91 5.74
CA THR A 153 2.83 5.05 4.56
C THR A 153 2.92 5.80 3.25
N GLN A 154 2.85 7.13 3.30
CA GLN A 154 2.76 8.00 2.12
C GLN A 154 4.06 8.77 1.84
N THR A 155 5.09 8.57 2.66
CA THR A 155 6.37 9.25 2.44
C THR A 155 7.04 8.81 1.14
N GLY A 156 7.51 9.78 0.35
CA GLY A 156 8.36 9.57 -0.82
C GLY A 156 9.86 9.51 -0.48
N LEU A 157 10.23 9.95 0.74
CA LEU A 157 11.61 9.95 1.20
C LEU A 157 12.01 8.58 1.74
N ARG A 158 12.79 7.83 0.96
CA ARG A 158 13.15 6.43 1.25
C ARG A 158 14.60 6.17 0.90
N ALA A 159 15.33 5.46 1.77
CA ALA A 159 16.66 4.97 1.43
C ALA A 159 16.60 3.44 1.25
N ILE A 160 17.09 2.99 0.11
CA ILE A 160 16.98 1.62 -0.40
C ILE A 160 18.39 1.05 -0.49
N PRO A 161 18.77 0.04 0.33
CA PRO A 161 20.07 -0.60 0.20
C PRO A 161 20.18 -1.45 -1.07
N ALA A 162 21.37 -1.63 -1.58
CA ALA A 162 21.64 -2.23 -2.90
C ALA A 162 21.00 -3.63 -3.09
N HIS A 163 20.96 -4.47 -2.05
CA HIS A 163 20.38 -5.81 -2.13
C HIS A 163 18.87 -5.81 -2.42
N LEU A 164 18.17 -4.66 -2.24
CA LEU A 164 16.74 -4.52 -2.51
C LEU A 164 16.41 -3.94 -3.89
N TYR A 165 17.38 -3.47 -4.68
CA TYR A 165 17.11 -2.87 -5.99
C TYR A 165 16.34 -3.82 -6.92
N LYS A 166 16.89 -5.03 -7.12
CA LYS A 166 16.29 -6.02 -8.03
C LYS A 166 14.87 -6.42 -7.58
N PRO A 167 14.63 -6.87 -6.36
CA PRO A 167 13.26 -7.22 -5.93
C PRO A 167 12.30 -6.03 -6.00
N MET A 168 12.74 -4.81 -5.67
CA MET A 168 11.88 -3.62 -5.75
C MET A 168 11.58 -3.21 -7.20
N SER A 169 12.53 -3.35 -8.14
CA SER A 169 12.28 -3.05 -9.55
C SER A 169 11.23 -3.96 -10.21
N LEU A 170 10.93 -5.11 -9.59
CA LEU A 170 9.95 -6.09 -10.06
C LEU A 170 8.57 -5.93 -9.39
N ILE A 171 8.42 -5.05 -8.40
CA ILE A 171 7.13 -4.80 -7.73
C ILE A 171 6.12 -4.22 -8.74
N GLU A 172 4.90 -4.75 -8.71
CA GLU A 172 3.78 -4.25 -9.52
C GLU A 172 3.41 -2.81 -9.17
N GLY A 173 2.88 -2.07 -10.14
CA GLY A 173 2.46 -0.68 -10.01
C GLY A 173 3.35 0.26 -10.81
N SER A 174 2.72 1.25 -11.46
CA SER A 174 3.42 2.23 -12.29
C SER A 174 3.28 3.67 -11.76
N ARG A 175 2.32 3.90 -10.86
CA ARG A 175 2.04 5.23 -10.28
C ARG A 175 2.28 5.22 -8.77
N PHE A 176 1.50 5.97 -8.00
CA PHE A 176 1.63 6.09 -6.53
C PHE A 176 1.38 4.75 -5.79
N GLU A 177 0.61 3.83 -6.39
CA GLU A 177 0.41 2.50 -5.82
C GLU A 177 1.69 1.68 -5.70
N TYR A 178 2.70 1.95 -6.52
CA TYR A 178 4.01 1.28 -6.44
C TYR A 178 4.65 1.45 -5.05
N GLU A 179 4.65 2.68 -4.53
CA GLU A 179 5.25 2.98 -3.23
C GLU A 179 4.57 2.23 -2.09
N THR A 180 3.25 2.06 -2.17
CA THR A 180 2.51 1.23 -1.22
C THR A 180 2.77 -0.26 -1.44
N ASN A 181 2.85 -0.71 -2.70
CA ASN A 181 3.15 -2.10 -3.02
C ASN A 181 4.56 -2.50 -2.56
N VAL A 182 5.53 -1.58 -2.58
CA VAL A 182 6.85 -1.80 -1.97
C VAL A 182 6.71 -2.08 -0.47
N LEU A 183 5.94 -1.26 0.27
CA LEU A 183 5.72 -1.49 1.70
C LEU A 183 5.01 -2.83 1.98
N LEU A 184 4.00 -3.18 1.16
CA LEU A 184 3.31 -4.47 1.22
C LEU A 184 4.26 -5.64 0.91
N GLY A 185 5.24 -5.40 0.05
CA GLY A 185 6.23 -6.38 -0.40
C GLY A 185 7.40 -6.61 0.56
N LEU A 186 7.66 -5.72 1.51
CA LEU A 186 8.85 -5.81 2.41
C LEU A 186 8.99 -7.18 3.06
N ARG A 187 7.87 -7.73 3.56
CA ARG A 187 7.87 -9.06 4.18
C ARG A 187 8.22 -10.18 3.20
N SER A 188 7.72 -10.14 1.97
CA SER A 188 8.00 -11.16 0.95
C SER A 188 9.42 -11.07 0.42
N MET A 189 10.01 -9.88 0.45
CA MET A 189 11.41 -9.63 0.12
C MET A 189 12.36 -9.92 1.30
N HIS A 190 11.85 -10.35 2.46
CA HIS A 190 12.61 -10.48 3.72
C HIS A 190 13.37 -9.19 4.08
N ALA A 191 12.87 -8.04 3.65
CA ALA A 191 13.48 -6.75 3.90
C ALA A 191 13.19 -6.26 5.32
N GLN A 192 14.24 -5.98 6.06
CA GLN A 192 14.13 -5.25 7.31
C GLN A 192 14.02 -3.76 7.02
N TYR A 193 13.25 -3.03 7.83
CA TYR A 193 13.11 -1.58 7.69
C TYR A 193 13.28 -0.88 9.04
N CYS A 194 13.58 0.41 8.99
CA CYS A 194 13.52 1.30 10.14
C CYS A 194 12.99 2.68 9.70
N GLU A 195 12.55 3.45 10.67
CA GLU A 195 11.98 4.78 10.48
C GLU A 195 12.92 5.83 11.08
N VAL A 196 13.06 6.94 10.38
CA VAL A 196 13.76 8.14 10.85
C VAL A 196 12.77 9.30 10.79
N LYS A 197 12.55 9.99 11.90
CA LYS A 197 11.70 11.19 11.92
C LYS A 197 12.33 12.28 11.10
N ILE A 198 11.54 12.89 10.22
CA ILE A 198 11.95 14.00 9.36
C ILE A 198 11.10 15.23 9.64
N GLU A 199 11.66 16.40 9.32
CA GLU A 199 10.91 17.63 9.29
C GLU A 199 10.11 17.70 7.99
N THR A 200 8.91 18.24 8.06
CA THR A 200 8.06 18.43 6.87
C THR A 200 7.87 19.91 6.62
N VAL A 201 8.21 20.34 5.42
CA VAL A 201 7.90 21.69 4.95
C VAL A 201 6.58 21.64 4.19
N TYR A 202 5.55 22.26 4.76
CA TYR A 202 4.26 22.41 4.07
C TYR A 202 4.33 23.65 3.17
N LEU A 203 4.52 23.44 1.86
CA LEU A 203 4.54 24.51 0.86
C LEU A 203 3.15 24.61 0.21
N ASP A 204 2.60 25.84 0.14
CA ASP A 204 1.40 26.22 -0.64
C ASP A 204 0.20 25.25 -0.47
N GLU A 205 -0.16 24.87 0.75
CA GLU A 205 -1.30 23.99 1.04
C GLU A 205 -1.31 22.69 0.20
N ASN A 206 -0.12 22.18 -0.21
CA ASN A 206 0.04 21.02 -1.08
C ASN A 206 -0.53 21.15 -2.50
N LYS A 207 -0.67 22.36 -3.04
CA LYS A 207 -1.18 22.59 -4.42
C LYS A 207 -0.27 22.04 -5.53
N GLY A 208 0.97 21.67 -5.20
CA GLY A 208 1.95 21.10 -6.16
C GLY A 208 1.95 19.58 -6.26
N THR A 209 1.12 18.86 -5.53
CA THR A 209 1.11 17.40 -5.59
C THR A 209 0.18 16.87 -6.67
N HIS A 210 0.71 16.07 -7.60
CA HIS A 210 -0.08 15.33 -8.61
C HIS A 210 -0.87 14.14 -8.02
N PHE A 211 -0.90 14.02 -6.68
CA PHE A 211 -1.66 13.00 -5.98
C PHE A 211 -3.16 13.32 -6.02
N HIS A 212 -3.95 12.42 -6.61
CA HIS A 212 -5.41 12.50 -6.60
C HIS A 212 -5.98 11.67 -5.44
N PRO A 213 -6.37 12.29 -4.30
CA PRO A 213 -6.67 11.58 -3.06
C PRO A 213 -7.65 10.41 -3.24
N VAL A 214 -8.71 10.60 -4.01
CA VAL A 214 -9.73 9.56 -4.21
C VAL A 214 -9.24 8.46 -5.16
N LYS A 215 -8.74 8.84 -6.36
CA LYS A 215 -8.32 7.87 -7.38
C LYS A 215 -7.15 7.00 -6.90
N ASP A 216 -6.15 7.63 -6.27
CA ASP A 216 -4.96 6.93 -5.84
C ASP A 216 -5.23 6.08 -4.59
N THR A 217 -6.07 6.57 -3.65
CA THR A 217 -6.55 5.75 -2.53
C THR A 217 -7.34 4.53 -3.03
N VAL A 218 -8.27 4.68 -3.97
CA VAL A 218 -9.00 3.54 -4.56
C VAL A 218 -8.03 2.57 -5.23
N ARG A 219 -7.01 3.06 -5.93
CA ARG A 219 -6.01 2.22 -6.60
C ARG A 219 -5.15 1.45 -5.59
N ILE A 220 -4.69 2.13 -4.53
CA ILE A 220 -3.93 1.53 -3.43
C ILE A 220 -4.72 0.42 -2.73
N PHE A 221 -5.98 0.71 -2.41
CA PHE A 221 -6.85 -0.23 -1.71
C PHE A 221 -7.74 -1.06 -2.64
N SER A 222 -7.50 -1.03 -3.96
CA SER A 222 -8.36 -1.68 -4.94
C SER A 222 -8.63 -3.16 -4.64
N LEU A 223 -7.65 -3.88 -4.12
CA LEU A 223 -7.80 -5.28 -3.76
C LEU A 223 -8.75 -5.46 -2.56
N ILE A 224 -8.65 -4.58 -1.56
CA ILE A 224 -9.54 -4.58 -0.39
C ILE A 224 -10.94 -4.17 -0.80
N PHE A 225 -11.09 -3.13 -1.64
CA PHE A 225 -12.39 -2.70 -2.16
C PHE A 225 -13.06 -3.78 -3.02
N LYS A 226 -12.30 -4.48 -3.87
CA LYS A 226 -12.82 -5.63 -4.64
C LYS A 226 -13.31 -6.75 -3.72
N TYR A 227 -12.58 -7.02 -2.64
CA TYR A 227 -12.96 -8.03 -1.66
C TYR A 227 -14.22 -7.64 -0.87
N LEU A 228 -14.33 -6.37 -0.45
CA LEU A 228 -15.55 -5.83 0.16
C LEU A 228 -16.74 -5.90 -0.79
N PHE A 229 -16.54 -5.50 -2.06
CA PHE A 229 -17.58 -5.59 -3.09
C PHE A 229 -18.04 -7.03 -3.33
N SER A 230 -17.12 -7.98 -3.40
CA SER A 230 -17.43 -9.40 -3.52
C SER A 230 -18.29 -9.89 -2.35
N SER A 231 -17.96 -9.48 -1.13
CA SER A 231 -18.71 -9.86 0.08
C SER A 231 -20.11 -9.23 0.10
N LEU A 232 -20.23 -7.96 -0.33
CA LEU A 232 -21.51 -7.27 -0.45
C LEU A 232 -22.39 -7.91 -1.52
N ALA A 233 -21.83 -8.26 -2.66
CA ALA A 233 -22.55 -8.93 -3.75
C ALA A 233 -23.11 -10.30 -3.28
N ALA A 234 -22.32 -11.06 -2.54
CA ALA A 234 -22.77 -12.32 -1.94
C ALA A 234 -23.91 -12.12 -0.93
N PHE A 235 -23.78 -11.10 -0.07
CA PHE A 235 -24.83 -10.75 0.90
C PHE A 235 -26.15 -10.36 0.22
N LEU A 236 -26.10 -9.54 -0.82
CA LEU A 236 -27.27 -9.17 -1.59
C LEU A 236 -27.89 -10.38 -2.29
N THR A 237 -27.07 -11.29 -2.84
CA THR A 237 -27.54 -12.54 -3.45
C THR A 237 -28.27 -13.40 -2.42
N ASP A 238 -27.75 -13.52 -1.20
CA ASP A 238 -28.35 -14.28 -0.10
C ASP A 238 -29.77 -13.75 0.21
N ILE A 239 -29.90 -12.44 0.44
CA ILE A 239 -31.18 -11.81 0.77
C ILE A 239 -32.20 -11.89 -0.37
N ILE A 240 -31.76 -11.61 -1.59
CA ILE A 240 -32.66 -11.64 -2.76
C ILE A 240 -33.17 -13.06 -2.97
N LEU A 241 -32.30 -14.06 -2.99
CA LEU A 241 -32.70 -15.43 -3.22
C LEU A 241 -33.59 -15.97 -2.10
N PHE A 242 -33.24 -15.69 -0.84
CA PHE A 242 -34.10 -16.02 0.30
C PHE A 242 -35.51 -15.42 0.14
N SER A 243 -35.60 -14.13 -0.20
CA SER A 243 -36.86 -13.43 -0.35
C SER A 243 -37.69 -13.99 -1.53
N VAL A 244 -37.03 -14.31 -2.65
CA VAL A 244 -37.69 -14.91 -3.81
C VAL A 244 -38.24 -16.30 -3.46
N LEU A 245 -37.46 -17.17 -2.84
CA LEU A 245 -37.87 -18.52 -2.49
C LEU A 245 -39.04 -18.51 -1.48
N THR A 246 -39.00 -17.65 -0.48
CA THR A 246 -40.05 -17.58 0.53
C THR A 246 -41.33 -16.91 0.03
N LYS A 247 -41.22 -15.78 -0.70
CA LYS A 247 -42.39 -14.97 -1.10
C LYS A 247 -43.06 -15.44 -2.37
N PHE A 248 -42.27 -15.84 -3.39
CA PHE A 248 -42.82 -16.22 -4.70
C PHE A 248 -43.00 -17.73 -4.86
N PHE A 249 -42.14 -18.53 -4.25
CA PHE A 249 -42.23 -20.00 -4.37
C PHE A 249 -42.78 -20.67 -3.11
N SER A 250 -43.12 -19.91 -2.07
CA SER A 250 -43.65 -20.40 -0.80
C SER A 250 -42.82 -21.54 -0.16
N VAL A 251 -41.51 -21.56 -0.44
CA VAL A 251 -40.56 -22.50 0.13
C VAL A 251 -40.38 -22.21 1.62
N GLY A 252 -40.36 -23.24 2.44
CA GLY A 252 -40.16 -23.09 3.89
C GLY A 252 -38.86 -22.38 4.24
N VAL A 253 -38.87 -21.55 5.30
CA VAL A 253 -37.78 -20.67 5.72
C VAL A 253 -36.41 -21.36 5.81
N ILE A 254 -36.38 -22.60 6.38
CA ILE A 254 -35.14 -23.36 6.55
C ILE A 254 -34.51 -23.70 5.18
N ILE A 255 -35.32 -24.27 4.27
CA ILE A 255 -34.85 -24.67 2.93
C ILE A 255 -34.39 -23.42 2.15
N SER A 256 -35.17 -22.35 2.22
CA SER A 256 -34.83 -21.05 1.56
C SER A 256 -33.51 -20.49 2.09
N THR A 257 -33.28 -20.55 3.40
CA THR A 257 -32.03 -20.07 4.02
C THR A 257 -30.83 -20.90 3.56
N VAL A 258 -30.95 -22.23 3.58
CA VAL A 258 -29.85 -23.12 3.17
C VAL A 258 -29.53 -22.93 1.68
N ALA A 259 -30.56 -22.91 0.82
CA ALA A 259 -30.38 -22.71 -0.61
C ALA A 259 -29.74 -21.34 -0.92
N ALA A 260 -30.24 -20.26 -0.31
CA ALA A 260 -29.68 -18.92 -0.47
C ALA A 260 -28.21 -18.87 -0.03
N ARG A 261 -27.88 -19.49 1.10
CA ARG A 261 -26.52 -19.53 1.63
C ARG A 261 -25.54 -20.31 0.74
N ILE A 262 -25.98 -21.41 0.16
CA ILE A 262 -25.16 -22.19 -0.78
C ILE A 262 -24.85 -21.33 -2.03
N VAL A 263 -25.86 -20.72 -2.63
CA VAL A 263 -25.68 -19.91 -3.83
C VAL A 263 -24.84 -18.67 -3.56
N SER A 264 -25.11 -17.93 -2.47
CA SER A 264 -24.34 -16.72 -2.12
C SER A 264 -22.88 -17.05 -1.83
N SER A 265 -22.58 -18.18 -1.18
CA SER A 265 -21.20 -18.60 -0.93
C SER A 265 -20.46 -18.97 -2.22
N LEU A 266 -21.13 -19.57 -3.20
CA LEU A 266 -20.57 -19.84 -4.52
C LEU A 266 -20.28 -18.54 -5.29
N VAL A 267 -21.19 -17.56 -5.24
CA VAL A 267 -20.98 -16.24 -5.83
C VAL A 267 -19.74 -15.56 -5.22
N ASN A 268 -19.64 -15.55 -3.88
CA ASN A 268 -18.47 -15.03 -3.18
C ASN A 268 -17.17 -15.71 -3.62
N PHE A 269 -17.17 -17.04 -3.67
CA PHE A 269 -16.02 -17.82 -4.13
C PHE A 269 -15.61 -17.47 -5.55
N ILE A 270 -16.55 -17.41 -6.49
CA ILE A 270 -16.26 -17.09 -7.90
C ILE A 270 -15.71 -15.68 -8.05
N LEU A 271 -16.32 -14.69 -7.39
CA LEU A 271 -15.87 -13.30 -7.42
C LEU A 271 -14.47 -13.18 -6.80
N ASN A 272 -14.23 -13.82 -5.66
CA ASN A 272 -12.90 -13.80 -5.04
C ASN A 272 -11.85 -14.46 -5.95
N LYS A 273 -12.15 -15.62 -6.52
CA LYS A 273 -11.22 -16.32 -7.41
C LYS A 273 -10.88 -15.51 -8.66
N LYS A 274 -11.91 -15.00 -9.37
CA LYS A 274 -11.74 -14.37 -10.69
C LYS A 274 -11.46 -12.88 -10.64
N VAL A 275 -12.13 -12.12 -9.74
CA VAL A 275 -12.10 -10.64 -9.74
C VAL A 275 -11.12 -10.10 -8.69
N VAL A 276 -11.11 -10.69 -7.50
CA VAL A 276 -10.29 -10.19 -6.39
C VAL A 276 -8.85 -10.66 -6.54
N PHE A 277 -8.65 -11.97 -6.58
CA PHE A 277 -7.31 -12.56 -6.52
C PHE A 277 -6.75 -12.98 -7.89
N ASN A 278 -7.58 -13.04 -8.95
CA ASN A 278 -7.22 -13.48 -10.29
C ASN A 278 -6.36 -14.76 -10.29
N SER A 279 -6.85 -15.80 -9.58
CA SER A 279 -6.11 -17.03 -9.32
C SER A 279 -6.33 -18.08 -10.40
N ASN A 280 -5.24 -18.65 -10.93
CA ASN A 280 -5.22 -19.73 -11.92
C ASN A 280 -5.21 -21.13 -11.28
N GLU A 281 -5.25 -21.24 -9.95
CA GLU A 281 -5.31 -22.53 -9.23
C GLU A 281 -6.51 -23.38 -9.65
N SER A 282 -6.37 -24.70 -9.56
CA SER A 282 -7.44 -25.66 -9.86
C SER A 282 -8.71 -25.35 -9.06
N LEU A 283 -9.87 -25.34 -9.74
CA LEU A 283 -11.17 -24.99 -9.15
C LEU A 283 -11.54 -25.92 -7.99
N ILE A 284 -11.35 -27.24 -8.16
CA ILE A 284 -11.69 -28.24 -7.15
C ILE A 284 -10.85 -28.07 -5.88
N LYS A 285 -9.53 -27.91 -6.04
CA LYS A 285 -8.63 -27.69 -4.89
C LYS A 285 -8.96 -26.40 -4.16
N THR A 286 -9.28 -25.35 -4.90
CA THR A 286 -9.56 -24.04 -4.35
C THR A 286 -10.89 -23.99 -3.61
N ILE A 287 -11.94 -24.64 -4.13
CA ILE A 287 -13.25 -24.69 -3.48
C ILE A 287 -13.21 -25.49 -2.18
N LEU A 288 -12.48 -26.60 -2.16
CA LEU A 288 -12.29 -27.40 -0.94
C LEU A 288 -11.58 -26.59 0.15
N LYS A 289 -10.49 -25.89 -0.20
CA LYS A 289 -9.77 -25.00 0.73
C LYS A 289 -10.67 -23.87 1.22
N TYR A 290 -11.50 -23.30 0.32
CA TYR A 290 -12.41 -22.22 0.67
C TYR A 290 -13.40 -22.63 1.75
N TYR A 291 -14.09 -23.75 1.57
CA TYR A 291 -15.07 -24.25 2.56
C TYR A 291 -14.40 -24.75 3.84
N LEU A 292 -13.18 -25.29 3.77
CA LEU A 292 -12.38 -25.67 4.94
C LEU A 292 -12.12 -24.49 5.88
N ILE A 293 -12.10 -23.26 5.36
CA ILE A 293 -11.94 -22.04 6.15
C ILE A 293 -13.28 -21.36 6.45
N ALA A 294 -14.20 -21.32 5.50
CA ALA A 294 -15.47 -20.63 5.65
C ALA A 294 -16.33 -21.23 6.80
N ILE A 295 -16.33 -22.56 6.96
CA ILE A 295 -17.08 -23.22 8.02
C ILE A 295 -16.51 -22.91 9.41
N PRO A 296 -15.21 -23.07 9.70
CA PRO A 296 -14.62 -22.64 10.97
C PRO A 296 -14.83 -21.16 11.28
N VAL A 297 -14.66 -20.27 10.30
CA VAL A 297 -14.88 -18.82 10.51
C VAL A 297 -16.31 -18.54 10.95
N MET A 298 -17.31 -19.20 10.35
CA MET A 298 -18.71 -19.08 10.74
C MET A 298 -18.94 -19.58 12.18
N LEU A 299 -18.36 -20.71 12.55
CA LEU A 299 -18.46 -21.27 13.90
C LEU A 299 -17.77 -20.38 14.95
N ILE A 300 -16.57 -19.88 14.65
CA ILE A 300 -15.83 -18.96 15.52
C ILE A 300 -16.62 -17.66 15.73
N SER A 301 -17.25 -17.11 14.68
CA SER A 301 -18.13 -15.96 14.81
C SER A 301 -19.28 -16.26 15.79
N ALA A 302 -20.01 -17.34 15.56
CA ALA A 302 -21.17 -17.67 16.38
C ALA A 302 -20.82 -17.95 17.85
N PHE A 303 -19.86 -18.85 18.07
CA PHE A 303 -19.46 -19.24 19.44
C PHE A 303 -18.62 -18.17 20.13
N GLY A 304 -17.81 -17.42 19.39
CA GLY A 304 -17.00 -16.31 19.93
C GLY A 304 -17.87 -15.20 20.48
N VAL A 305 -18.88 -14.75 19.73
CA VAL A 305 -19.84 -13.73 20.21
C VAL A 305 -20.58 -14.24 21.46
N LYS A 306 -21.10 -15.47 21.40
CA LYS A 306 -21.80 -16.05 22.55
C LYS A 306 -20.91 -16.18 23.78
N GLY A 307 -19.66 -16.62 23.60
CA GLY A 307 -18.67 -16.74 24.67
C GLY A 307 -18.31 -15.42 25.32
N ILE A 308 -18.08 -14.39 24.50
CA ILE A 308 -17.80 -13.02 25.01
C ILE A 308 -19.00 -12.50 25.80
N CYS A 309 -20.22 -12.61 25.26
CA CYS A 309 -21.43 -12.16 25.95
C CYS A 309 -21.64 -12.89 27.30
N TYR A 310 -21.34 -14.17 27.35
CA TYR A 310 -21.41 -14.96 28.58
C TYR A 310 -20.36 -14.49 29.61
N LEU A 311 -19.13 -14.21 29.20
CA LEU A 311 -18.05 -13.77 30.10
C LEU A 311 -18.27 -12.40 30.71
N ILE A 312 -18.99 -11.49 30.04
CA ILE A 312 -19.26 -10.13 30.50
C ILE A 312 -20.72 -9.94 30.94
N ASP A 313 -21.45 -11.02 31.08
CA ASP A 313 -22.84 -11.09 31.59
C ASP A 313 -23.81 -10.11 30.87
N ILE A 314 -23.80 -10.12 29.54
CA ILE A 314 -24.64 -9.28 28.69
C ILE A 314 -25.86 -10.05 28.22
N PRO A 315 -27.09 -9.52 28.37
CA PRO A 315 -28.31 -10.09 27.83
C PRO A 315 -28.26 -10.25 26.30
N ASN A 316 -28.78 -11.34 25.76
CA ASN A 316 -28.71 -11.69 24.35
C ASN A 316 -29.44 -10.73 23.39
N ASP A 317 -30.36 -9.91 23.88
CA ASP A 317 -31.14 -8.92 23.12
C ASP A 317 -30.57 -7.50 23.17
N SER A 318 -29.40 -7.33 23.76
CA SER A 318 -28.74 -6.03 23.91
C SER A 318 -28.12 -5.55 22.59
N LEU A 319 -28.16 -4.23 22.34
CA LEU A 319 -27.40 -3.56 21.26
C LEU A 319 -25.88 -3.81 21.38
N ILE A 320 -25.42 -4.10 22.60
CA ILE A 320 -24.01 -4.42 22.87
C ILE A 320 -23.62 -5.74 22.20
N VAL A 321 -24.51 -6.72 22.13
CA VAL A 321 -24.28 -7.99 21.41
C VAL A 321 -24.02 -7.71 19.92
N THR A 322 -24.78 -6.80 19.32
CA THR A 322 -24.58 -6.40 17.93
C THR A 322 -23.22 -5.72 17.75
N ALA A 323 -22.81 -4.86 18.66
CA ALA A 323 -21.49 -4.21 18.62
C ALA A 323 -20.35 -5.24 18.75
N ILE A 324 -20.46 -6.18 19.69
CA ILE A 324 -19.51 -7.29 19.86
C ILE A 324 -19.42 -8.10 18.57
N LYS A 325 -20.58 -8.45 17.97
CA LYS A 325 -20.61 -9.18 16.71
C LYS A 325 -19.90 -8.43 15.58
N ILE A 326 -20.14 -7.14 15.42
CA ILE A 326 -19.47 -6.31 14.42
C ILE A 326 -17.94 -6.36 14.61
N ILE A 327 -17.47 -6.25 15.86
CA ILE A 327 -16.03 -6.30 16.17
C ILE A 327 -15.44 -7.67 15.81
N VAL A 328 -16.07 -8.74 16.28
CA VAL A 328 -15.62 -10.13 16.02
C VAL A 328 -15.61 -10.41 14.53
N ASP A 329 -16.69 -10.09 13.81
CA ASP A 329 -16.80 -10.33 12.37
C ASP A 329 -15.81 -9.46 11.57
N SER A 330 -15.51 -8.25 12.01
CA SER A 330 -14.47 -7.41 11.40
C SER A 330 -13.08 -8.01 11.53
N ILE A 331 -12.74 -8.55 12.68
CA ILE A 331 -11.47 -9.24 12.91
C ILE A 331 -11.40 -10.51 12.03
N LEU A 332 -12.46 -11.31 12.03
CA LEU A 332 -12.55 -12.53 11.23
C LEU A 332 -12.50 -12.21 9.71
N PHE A 333 -13.11 -11.13 9.26
CA PHE A 333 -13.04 -10.66 7.87
C PHE A 333 -11.60 -10.40 7.42
N ILE A 334 -10.80 -9.71 8.25
CA ILE A 334 -9.41 -9.41 7.97
C ILE A 334 -8.56 -10.70 7.96
N LEU A 335 -8.77 -11.58 8.94
CA LEU A 335 -8.08 -12.87 8.99
C LEU A 335 -8.42 -13.74 7.78
N ASN A 336 -9.70 -13.82 7.43
CA ASN A 336 -10.18 -14.57 6.28
C ASN A 336 -9.62 -14.04 4.96
N TYR A 337 -9.59 -12.72 4.78
CA TYR A 337 -8.93 -12.09 3.62
C TYR A 337 -7.46 -12.52 3.49
N ASN A 338 -6.71 -12.49 4.59
CA ASN A 338 -5.30 -12.87 4.57
C ASN A 338 -5.08 -14.35 4.27
N ILE A 339 -5.94 -15.23 4.81
CA ILE A 339 -5.88 -16.67 4.54
C ILE A 339 -6.26 -16.94 3.07
N GLN A 340 -7.31 -16.32 2.56
CA GLN A 340 -7.72 -16.47 1.18
C GLN A 340 -6.61 -16.01 0.22
N LYS A 341 -6.00 -14.86 0.46
CA LYS A 341 -4.91 -14.31 -0.35
C LYS A 341 -3.68 -15.23 -0.36
N LYS A 342 -3.27 -15.75 0.80
CA LYS A 342 -1.99 -16.47 0.96
C LYS A 342 -2.06 -17.97 0.69
N TRP A 343 -3.22 -18.58 0.93
CA TRP A 343 -3.34 -20.03 0.93
C TRP A 343 -4.37 -20.57 -0.07
N ILE A 344 -5.53 -19.91 -0.24
CA ILE A 344 -6.60 -20.41 -1.09
C ILE A 344 -6.38 -20.00 -2.55
N PHE A 345 -6.16 -18.69 -2.79
CA PHE A 345 -6.07 -18.10 -4.11
C PHE A 345 -4.64 -17.63 -4.41
N LYS A 346 -3.66 -18.51 -4.27
CA LYS A 346 -2.28 -18.20 -4.69
C LYS A 346 -2.26 -17.81 -6.18
N LYS A 347 -1.45 -16.77 -6.50
CA LYS A 347 -1.09 -16.47 -7.87
C LYS A 347 -0.01 -17.44 -8.36
#